data_18d3ccce8040bcde68791725b4876fb7
#
_entry.id   18d3ccce8040bcde68791725b4876fb7
#
_cell.length_a   1.000
_cell.length_b   1.000
_cell.length_c   1.000
_cell.angle_alpha   90.00
_cell.angle_beta   90.00
_cell.angle_gamma   90.00
#
_symmetry.space_group_name_H-M   'P 1'
#
loop_
_entity.id
_entity.type
_entity.pdbx_description
1 polymer ?
#
loop_
_entity_poly.entity_id
_entity_poly.type
_entity_poly.pdbx_seq_one_letter_code
_entity_poly.pdbx_strand_id
1 'polypeptide(L)'
;KGKAHSSKYNIDAQKSIDREIDNSVDSLFDLSRLKDRDGANVDVWFKWFLSKNGRFVMDSTTVNPQTDKLHRFLVTANSATSEVTEEDIADIKKTESANDKSIMFKYALVQAFDGADGIPAIDKSTKKVVETAANRLMKMEDSELLELVKSVDHVGHAAVAVSTLRQLREGSTFTSNLTVEFDGLTNGFAFKMLQSPLGDY
;
A
#
# COMPACT_ATOMS: atom_id res chain seq x y z
N LYS A 1 16.73 -39.93 -5.01
CA LYS A 1 17.70 -38.97 -4.39
C LYS A 1 17.34 -37.51 -4.56
N GLY A 2 16.48 -37.10 -5.52
CA GLY A 2 16.12 -35.69 -5.78
C GLY A 2 15.11 -35.10 -4.82
N LYS A 3 14.19 -35.87 -4.23
CA LYS A 3 13.10 -35.35 -3.39
C LYS A 3 13.54 -34.80 -2.01
N ALA A 4 14.56 -35.39 -1.39
CA ALA A 4 15.06 -34.96 -0.08
C ALA A 4 15.83 -33.62 -0.14
N HIS A 5 16.50 -33.34 -1.25
CA HIS A 5 17.24 -32.08 -1.44
C HIS A 5 16.30 -30.90 -1.68
N SER A 6 15.17 -31.11 -2.38
CA SER A 6 14.19 -30.04 -2.61
C SER A 6 13.45 -29.64 -1.34
N SER A 7 13.12 -30.58 -0.45
CA SER A 7 12.40 -30.29 0.80
C SER A 7 13.25 -29.46 1.79
N LYS A 8 14.54 -29.79 1.92
CA LYS A 8 15.46 -29.03 2.79
C LYS A 8 15.69 -27.61 2.26
N TYR A 9 15.86 -27.44 0.96
CA TYR A 9 15.99 -26.13 0.32
C TYR A 9 14.74 -25.27 0.56
N ASN A 10 13.55 -25.85 0.43
CA ASN A 10 12.30 -25.13 0.68
C ASN A 10 12.13 -24.72 2.15
N ILE A 11 12.57 -25.56 3.10
CA ILE A 11 12.53 -25.24 4.54
C ILE A 11 13.50 -24.09 4.86
N ASP A 12 14.70 -24.11 4.31
CA ASP A 12 15.70 -23.06 4.57
C ASP A 12 15.28 -21.73 3.90
N ALA A 13 14.68 -21.80 2.70
CA ALA A 13 14.10 -20.64 2.04
C ALA A 13 12.93 -20.04 2.84
N GLN A 14 12.04 -20.88 3.38
CA GLN A 14 10.94 -20.41 4.21
C GLN A 14 11.44 -19.75 5.49
N LYS A 15 12.42 -20.31 6.17
CA LYS A 15 13.04 -19.70 7.36
C LYS A 15 13.70 -18.35 7.06
N SER A 16 14.25 -18.18 5.85
CA SER A 16 14.81 -16.89 5.43
C SER A 16 13.72 -15.85 5.28
N ILE A 17 12.61 -16.23 4.62
CA ILE A 17 11.43 -15.36 4.44
C ILE A 17 10.84 -14.98 5.79
N ASP A 18 10.66 -15.95 6.70
CA ASP A 18 10.10 -15.69 8.03
C ASP A 18 10.98 -14.68 8.81
N ARG A 19 12.31 -14.84 8.74
CA ARG A 19 13.23 -13.87 9.37
C ARG A 19 13.18 -12.47 8.73
N GLU A 20 13.01 -12.39 7.42
CA GLU A 20 12.86 -11.10 6.73
C GLU A 20 11.57 -10.40 7.18
N ILE A 21 10.47 -11.14 7.31
CA ILE A 21 9.20 -10.61 7.82
C ILE A 21 9.35 -10.13 9.26
N ASP A 22 9.94 -10.95 10.13
CA ASP A 22 10.17 -10.58 11.53
C ASP A 22 11.03 -9.32 11.64
N ASN A 23 12.14 -9.24 10.90
CA ASN A 23 12.99 -8.06 10.86
C ASN A 23 12.26 -6.81 10.34
N SER A 24 11.41 -6.96 9.33
CA SER A 24 10.57 -5.87 8.80
C SER A 24 9.61 -5.36 9.86
N VAL A 25 8.92 -6.25 10.56
CA VAL A 25 7.98 -5.91 11.63
C VAL A 25 8.69 -5.24 12.79
N ASP A 26 9.82 -5.80 13.26
CA ASP A 26 10.61 -5.23 14.35
C ASP A 26 11.13 -3.84 14.02
N SER A 27 11.60 -3.64 12.79
CA SER A 27 12.08 -2.33 12.32
C SER A 27 10.97 -1.26 12.32
N LEU A 28 9.75 -1.64 11.92
CA LEU A 28 8.59 -0.74 11.98
C LEU A 28 8.18 -0.44 13.43
N PHE A 29 8.28 -1.45 14.29
CA PHE A 29 7.97 -1.30 15.71
C PHE A 29 8.95 -0.34 16.39
N ASP A 30 10.23 -0.47 16.08
CA ASP A 30 11.27 0.44 16.59
C ASP A 30 11.05 1.86 16.05
N LEU A 31 10.73 2.01 14.77
CA LEU A 31 10.40 3.31 14.17
C LEU A 31 9.20 3.96 14.85
N SER A 32 8.15 3.19 15.14
CA SER A 32 6.92 3.70 15.78
C SER A 32 7.14 4.20 17.21
N ARG A 33 8.20 3.75 17.87
CA ARG A 33 8.58 4.15 19.22
C ARG A 33 9.45 5.40 19.27
N LEU A 34 9.96 5.84 18.13
CA LEU A 34 10.75 7.06 18.08
C LEU A 34 9.87 8.26 18.43
N LYS A 35 10.26 8.95 19.48
CA LYS A 35 9.58 10.15 19.95
C LYS A 35 10.61 11.27 20.12
N ASP A 36 10.19 12.50 19.90
CA ASP A 36 10.98 13.66 20.27
C ASP A 36 10.95 13.91 21.80
N ARG A 37 11.57 14.99 22.25
CA ARG A 37 11.65 15.33 23.68
C ARG A 37 10.30 15.62 24.30
N ASP A 38 9.31 16.00 23.48
CA ASP A 38 7.95 16.36 23.90
C ASP A 38 6.97 15.19 23.75
N GLY A 39 7.46 14.01 23.31
CA GLY A 39 6.68 12.79 23.13
C GLY A 39 5.92 12.73 21.81
N ALA A 40 6.14 13.68 20.88
CA ALA A 40 5.56 13.64 19.55
C ALA A 40 6.29 12.66 18.61
N ASN A 41 5.65 12.25 17.54
CA ASN A 41 6.28 11.42 16.52
C ASN A 41 7.40 12.19 15.83
N VAL A 42 8.52 11.50 15.57
CA VAL A 42 9.69 12.09 14.90
C VAL A 42 9.55 11.90 13.39
N ASP A 43 9.82 12.97 12.64
CA ASP A 43 9.98 12.86 11.20
C ASP A 43 11.26 12.10 10.87
N VAL A 44 11.16 11.13 9.96
CA VAL A 44 12.26 10.28 9.54
C VAL A 44 12.68 10.63 8.13
N TRP A 45 13.98 10.81 7.94
CA TRP A 45 14.57 11.16 6.65
C TRP A 45 15.41 10.00 6.14
N PHE A 46 15.18 9.61 4.89
CA PHE A 46 15.95 8.55 4.26
C PHE A 46 17.05 9.14 3.38
N LYS A 47 18.24 8.56 3.49
CA LYS A 47 19.34 8.89 2.60
C LYS A 47 19.12 8.23 1.24
N TRP A 48 19.43 8.95 0.15
CA TRP A 48 19.31 8.46 -1.21
C TRP A 48 20.65 8.55 -1.93
N PHE A 49 20.90 7.60 -2.82
CA PHE A 49 22.03 7.66 -3.72
C PHE A 49 21.61 7.36 -5.16
N LEU A 50 22.39 7.87 -6.13
CA LEU A 50 22.19 7.60 -7.54
C LEU A 50 22.91 6.31 -7.90
N SER A 51 22.18 5.29 -8.33
CA SER A 51 22.75 4.03 -8.80
C SER A 51 23.35 4.15 -10.18
N LYS A 52 24.21 3.20 -10.58
CA LYS A 52 24.88 3.18 -11.89
C LYS A 52 23.92 3.19 -13.09
N ASN A 53 22.71 2.70 -12.92
CA ASN A 53 21.67 2.70 -13.95
C ASN A 53 20.79 3.97 -13.94
N GLY A 54 21.20 5.02 -13.20
CA GLY A 54 20.53 6.31 -13.16
C GLY A 54 19.25 6.35 -12.31
N ARG A 55 19.03 5.40 -11.41
CA ARG A 55 17.88 5.39 -10.49
C ARG A 55 18.31 5.87 -9.11
N PHE A 56 17.45 6.65 -8.47
CA PHE A 56 17.59 6.92 -7.04
C PHE A 56 17.22 5.68 -6.24
N VAL A 57 18.11 5.28 -5.35
CA VAL A 57 17.95 4.14 -4.46
C VAL A 57 18.08 4.62 -3.03
N MET A 58 17.17 4.15 -2.17
CA MET A 58 17.18 4.44 -0.75
C MET A 58 18.31 3.67 -0.07
N ASP A 59 19.13 4.38 0.68
CA ASP A 59 20.24 3.82 1.46
C ASP A 59 19.77 3.52 2.89
N SER A 60 19.01 2.44 3.03
CA SER A 60 18.55 1.97 4.33
C SER A 60 18.50 0.45 4.35
N THR A 61 19.05 -0.14 5.42
CA THR A 61 19.09 -1.59 5.67
C THR A 61 18.00 -2.06 6.63
N THR A 62 17.33 -1.14 7.32
CA THR A 62 16.30 -1.45 8.32
C THR A 62 14.90 -1.14 7.77
N VAL A 63 14.52 0.13 7.72
CA VAL A 63 13.23 0.54 7.15
C VAL A 63 13.44 1.03 5.72
N ASN A 64 12.93 0.30 4.74
CA ASN A 64 13.09 0.62 3.32
C ASN A 64 11.77 0.52 2.55
N PRO A 65 10.98 1.61 2.46
CA PRO A 65 9.73 1.64 1.71
C PRO A 65 9.87 1.41 0.19
N GLN A 66 11.08 1.54 -0.36
CA GLN A 66 11.31 1.31 -1.78
C GLN A 66 11.34 -0.18 -2.15
N THR A 67 11.93 -1.01 -1.30
CA THR A 67 12.14 -2.44 -1.57
C THR A 67 11.20 -3.35 -0.77
N ASP A 68 10.83 -2.95 0.43
CA ASP A 68 9.95 -3.71 1.31
C ASP A 68 8.50 -3.24 1.16
N LYS A 69 7.63 -4.16 0.76
CA LYS A 69 6.21 -3.86 0.52
C LYS A 69 5.44 -3.54 1.82
N LEU A 70 5.82 -4.15 2.95
CA LEU A 70 5.21 -3.84 4.23
C LEU A 70 5.56 -2.40 4.65
N HIS A 71 6.84 -2.03 4.54
CA HIS A 71 7.29 -0.67 4.85
C HIS A 71 6.64 0.37 3.93
N ARG A 72 6.44 0.06 2.65
CA ARG A 72 5.85 0.97 1.67
C ARG A 72 4.50 1.52 2.08
N PHE A 73 3.66 0.68 2.66
CA PHE A 73 2.31 1.07 3.04
C PHE A 73 2.19 1.57 4.47
N LEU A 74 3.10 1.16 5.35
CA LEU A 74 3.06 1.54 6.77
C LEU A 74 3.91 2.77 7.10
N VAL A 75 4.90 3.10 6.26
CA VAL A 75 5.69 4.33 6.37
C VAL A 75 5.17 5.35 5.35
N THR A 76 4.41 6.31 5.83
CA THR A 76 3.75 7.31 4.97
C THR A 76 4.53 8.62 4.97
N ALA A 77 4.69 9.24 3.79
CA ALA A 77 5.20 10.60 3.72
C ALA A 77 4.18 11.59 4.29
N ASN A 78 4.62 12.59 5.05
CA ASN A 78 3.73 13.60 5.66
C ASN A 78 2.86 14.33 4.62
N SER A 79 3.36 14.48 3.39
CA SER A 79 2.62 15.09 2.27
C SER A 79 1.64 14.14 1.55
N ALA A 80 1.66 12.85 1.87
CA ALA A 80 0.83 11.84 1.22
C ALA A 80 -0.44 11.48 2.00
N THR A 81 -0.81 12.30 2.97
CA THR A 81 -2.06 12.16 3.72
C THR A 81 -3.16 12.99 3.08
N SER A 82 -4.39 12.49 3.14
CA SER A 82 -5.58 13.19 2.65
C SER A 82 -6.61 13.31 3.77
N GLU A 83 -7.07 14.54 4.02
CA GLU A 83 -8.21 14.74 4.89
C GLU A 83 -9.49 14.23 4.22
N VAL A 84 -10.27 13.42 4.91
CA VAL A 84 -11.58 12.91 4.49
C VAL A 84 -12.62 13.59 5.35
N THR A 85 -13.39 14.49 4.75
CA THR A 85 -14.42 15.28 5.44
C THR A 85 -15.72 14.49 5.58
N GLU A 86 -16.65 14.96 6.40
CA GLU A 86 -17.98 14.37 6.54
C GLU A 86 -18.75 14.35 5.20
N GLU A 87 -18.54 15.35 4.33
CA GLU A 87 -19.11 15.40 3.00
C GLU A 87 -18.52 14.29 2.09
N ASP A 88 -17.20 14.10 2.14
CA ASP A 88 -16.54 12.99 1.44
C ASP A 88 -17.05 11.65 1.95
N ILE A 89 -17.20 11.47 3.26
CA ILE A 89 -17.73 10.25 3.89
C ILE A 89 -19.15 9.95 3.37
N ALA A 90 -20.01 10.97 3.31
CA ALA A 90 -21.37 10.83 2.79
C ALA A 90 -21.37 10.40 1.32
N ASP A 91 -20.46 10.93 0.50
CA ASP A 91 -20.34 10.55 -0.91
C ASP A 91 -19.70 9.16 -1.10
N ILE A 92 -18.67 8.81 -0.31
CA ILE A 92 -18.05 7.48 -0.30
C ILE A 92 -19.08 6.39 0.02
N LYS A 93 -19.99 6.64 0.95
CA LYS A 93 -21.03 5.68 1.36
C LYS A 93 -22.15 5.48 0.33
N LYS A 94 -22.25 6.32 -0.70
CA LYS A 94 -23.21 6.12 -1.80
C LYS A 94 -22.84 4.89 -2.64
N THR A 95 -23.83 4.29 -3.26
CA THR A 95 -23.63 3.17 -4.20
C THR A 95 -22.71 3.59 -5.35
N GLU A 96 -22.98 4.78 -5.92
CA GLU A 96 -22.15 5.42 -6.92
C GLU A 96 -21.69 6.78 -6.40
N SER A 97 -20.39 6.98 -6.30
CA SER A 97 -19.80 8.24 -5.87
C SER A 97 -19.78 9.24 -7.02
N ALA A 98 -20.07 10.49 -6.72
CA ALA A 98 -20.07 11.60 -7.68
C ALA A 98 -18.73 12.37 -7.69
N ASN A 99 -18.04 12.41 -6.55
CA ASN A 99 -16.81 13.15 -6.35
C ASN A 99 -15.60 12.26 -6.71
N ASP A 100 -14.65 12.80 -7.49
CA ASP A 100 -13.44 12.08 -7.90
C ASP A 100 -12.61 11.57 -6.71
N LYS A 101 -12.51 12.33 -5.64
CA LYS A 101 -11.83 11.93 -4.41
C LYS A 101 -12.47 10.68 -3.79
N SER A 102 -13.79 10.63 -3.73
CA SER A 102 -14.56 9.48 -3.23
C SER A 102 -14.40 8.26 -4.14
N ILE A 103 -14.37 8.48 -5.46
CA ILE A 103 -14.11 7.43 -6.45
C ILE A 103 -12.70 6.87 -6.26
N MET A 104 -11.69 7.73 -6.16
CA MET A 104 -10.31 7.31 -5.93
C MET A 104 -10.13 6.59 -4.60
N PHE A 105 -10.85 7.02 -3.54
CA PHE A 105 -10.88 6.31 -2.27
C PHE A 105 -11.39 4.86 -2.44
N LYS A 106 -12.47 4.66 -3.19
CA LYS A 106 -13.00 3.32 -3.48
C LYS A 106 -12.01 2.47 -4.28
N TYR A 107 -11.29 3.06 -5.23
CA TYR A 107 -10.22 2.38 -5.96
C TYR A 107 -9.09 1.95 -5.03
N ALA A 108 -8.59 2.85 -4.18
CA ALA A 108 -7.56 2.55 -3.20
C ALA A 108 -7.99 1.42 -2.24
N LEU A 109 -9.25 1.47 -1.79
CA LEU A 109 -9.80 0.46 -0.92
C LEU A 109 -9.82 -0.93 -1.56
N VAL A 110 -10.29 -1.04 -2.81
CA VAL A 110 -10.34 -2.33 -3.52
C VAL A 110 -8.93 -2.83 -3.83
N GLN A 111 -8.02 -1.94 -4.24
CA GLN A 111 -6.63 -2.29 -4.51
C GLN A 111 -5.90 -2.82 -3.26
N ALA A 112 -6.23 -2.29 -2.09
CA ALA A 112 -5.64 -2.76 -0.83
C ALA A 112 -5.98 -4.23 -0.50
N PHE A 113 -7.07 -4.75 -1.06
CA PHE A 113 -7.48 -6.15 -0.93
C PHE A 113 -7.23 -6.97 -2.20
N ASP A 114 -6.35 -6.50 -3.10
CA ASP A 114 -5.98 -7.26 -4.31
C ASP A 114 -5.41 -8.63 -3.93
N GLY A 115 -5.76 -9.64 -4.72
CA GLY A 115 -5.44 -11.05 -4.44
C GLY A 115 -6.42 -11.76 -3.50
N ALA A 116 -7.27 -11.05 -2.75
CA ALA A 116 -8.23 -11.68 -1.86
C ALA A 116 -9.42 -12.29 -2.61
N ASP A 117 -9.96 -13.39 -2.08
CA ASP A 117 -11.08 -14.11 -2.67
C ASP A 117 -12.32 -13.24 -2.87
N GLY A 118 -12.81 -13.18 -4.10
CA GLY A 118 -13.99 -12.43 -4.48
C GLY A 118 -13.77 -10.91 -4.58
N ILE A 119 -12.53 -10.45 -4.53
CA ILE A 119 -12.15 -9.06 -4.83
C ILE A 119 -11.64 -8.98 -6.27
N PRO A 120 -12.19 -8.09 -7.11
CA PRO A 120 -11.78 -7.96 -8.50
C PRO A 120 -10.42 -7.27 -8.61
N ALA A 121 -9.57 -7.75 -9.53
CA ALA A 121 -8.34 -7.05 -9.89
C ALA A 121 -8.67 -5.69 -10.55
N ILE A 122 -8.06 -4.64 -10.05
CA ILE A 122 -8.38 -3.26 -10.46
C ILE A 122 -8.06 -3.00 -11.94
N ASP A 123 -6.93 -3.50 -12.42
CA ASP A 123 -6.45 -3.32 -13.79
C ASP A 123 -7.39 -3.87 -14.88
N LYS A 124 -8.30 -4.78 -14.47
CA LYS A 124 -9.28 -5.45 -15.36
C LYS A 124 -10.71 -5.06 -15.06
N SER A 125 -10.92 -4.10 -14.15
CA SER A 125 -12.25 -3.78 -13.64
C SER A 125 -12.78 -2.45 -14.14
N THR A 126 -14.08 -2.41 -14.44
CA THR A 126 -14.78 -1.14 -14.73
C THR A 126 -15.06 -0.40 -13.40
N LYS A 127 -15.29 0.94 -13.49
CA LYS A 127 -15.69 1.76 -12.33
C LYS A 127 -16.81 1.10 -11.53
N LYS A 128 -17.86 0.62 -12.19
CA LYS A 128 -19.02 -0.01 -11.53
C LYS A 128 -18.64 -1.26 -10.74
N VAL A 129 -17.74 -2.07 -11.27
CA VAL A 129 -17.25 -3.29 -10.57
C VAL A 129 -16.48 -2.90 -9.33
N VAL A 130 -15.57 -1.92 -9.43
CA VAL A 130 -14.78 -1.41 -8.30
C VAL A 130 -15.68 -0.81 -7.22
N GLU A 131 -16.64 0.03 -7.58
CA GLU A 131 -17.58 0.63 -6.62
C GLU A 131 -18.44 -0.44 -5.92
N THR A 132 -18.86 -1.47 -6.64
CA THR A 132 -19.61 -2.59 -6.05
C THR A 132 -18.75 -3.35 -5.03
N ALA A 133 -17.50 -3.64 -5.35
CA ALA A 133 -16.56 -4.29 -4.45
C ALA A 133 -16.25 -3.43 -3.23
N ALA A 134 -15.99 -2.13 -3.42
CA ALA A 134 -15.75 -1.20 -2.33
C ALA A 134 -16.95 -1.11 -1.38
N ASN A 135 -18.16 -1.01 -1.92
CA ASN A 135 -19.40 -0.98 -1.12
C ASN A 135 -19.62 -2.28 -0.33
N ARG A 136 -19.17 -3.43 -0.86
CA ARG A 136 -19.16 -4.70 -0.12
C ARG A 136 -18.16 -4.65 1.03
N LEU A 137 -16.91 -4.24 0.78
CA LEU A 137 -15.87 -4.12 1.80
C LEU A 137 -16.27 -3.19 2.95
N MET A 138 -16.90 -2.05 2.64
CA MET A 138 -17.38 -1.10 3.66
C MET A 138 -18.46 -1.68 4.59
N LYS A 139 -19.20 -2.69 4.15
CA LYS A 139 -20.27 -3.35 4.92
C LYS A 139 -19.79 -4.57 5.70
N MET A 140 -18.60 -5.08 5.41
CA MET A 140 -18.05 -6.26 6.09
C MET A 140 -17.69 -5.93 7.54
N GLU A 141 -17.86 -6.88 8.42
CA GLU A 141 -17.40 -6.78 9.80
C GLU A 141 -15.87 -6.90 9.89
N ASP A 142 -15.29 -6.41 10.96
CA ASP A 142 -13.81 -6.43 11.15
C ASP A 142 -13.24 -7.86 11.10
N SER A 143 -13.97 -8.84 11.62
CA SER A 143 -13.58 -10.26 11.55
C SER A 143 -13.48 -10.77 10.11
N GLU A 144 -14.43 -10.39 9.26
CA GLU A 144 -14.44 -10.76 7.84
C GLU A 144 -13.29 -10.09 7.08
N LEU A 145 -13.05 -8.80 7.36
CA LEU A 145 -11.92 -8.06 6.77
C LEU A 145 -10.58 -8.67 7.17
N LEU A 146 -10.42 -9.09 8.43
CA LEU A 146 -9.19 -9.74 8.90
C LEU A 146 -8.97 -11.11 8.27
N GLU A 147 -10.03 -11.86 7.95
CA GLU A 147 -9.90 -13.09 7.17
C GLU A 147 -9.43 -12.81 5.74
N LEU A 148 -9.95 -11.77 5.09
CA LEU A 148 -9.48 -11.36 3.76
C LEU A 148 -8.00 -10.96 3.77
N VAL A 149 -7.53 -10.27 4.82
CA VAL A 149 -6.11 -9.86 4.95
C VAL A 149 -5.15 -11.06 4.88
N LYS A 150 -5.58 -12.25 5.25
CA LYS A 150 -4.74 -13.47 5.16
C LYS A 150 -4.44 -13.92 3.75
N SER A 151 -5.21 -13.48 2.76
CA SER A 151 -5.11 -13.90 1.36
C SER A 151 -4.71 -12.77 0.40
N VAL A 152 -4.45 -11.56 0.89
CA VAL A 152 -4.06 -10.42 0.05
C VAL A 152 -2.61 -10.49 -0.40
N ASP A 153 -2.31 -9.87 -1.52
CA ASP A 153 -0.93 -9.73 -2.02
C ASP A 153 -0.08 -8.78 -1.17
N HIS A 154 -0.72 -7.78 -0.53
CA HIS A 154 -0.04 -6.72 0.22
C HIS A 154 -0.68 -6.47 1.59
N VAL A 155 -0.23 -7.23 2.59
CA VAL A 155 -0.76 -7.16 3.98
C VAL A 155 -0.68 -5.74 4.57
N GLY A 156 0.41 -5.00 4.33
CA GLY A 156 0.56 -3.62 4.82
C GLY A 156 -0.50 -2.68 4.24
N HIS A 157 -0.82 -2.80 2.95
CA HIS A 157 -1.87 -2.00 2.31
C HIS A 157 -3.25 -2.34 2.88
N ALA A 158 -3.55 -3.63 3.01
CA ALA A 158 -4.81 -4.09 3.62
C ALA A 158 -4.96 -3.64 5.08
N ALA A 159 -3.89 -3.63 5.86
CA ALA A 159 -3.90 -3.14 7.24
C ALA A 159 -4.27 -1.65 7.32
N VAL A 160 -3.70 -0.82 6.43
CA VAL A 160 -4.07 0.60 6.31
C VAL A 160 -5.55 0.74 5.91
N ALA A 161 -6.01 -0.07 4.95
CA ALA A 161 -7.42 -0.05 4.52
C ALA A 161 -8.39 -0.43 5.64
N VAL A 162 -8.09 -1.46 6.44
CA VAL A 162 -8.91 -1.84 7.61
C VAL A 162 -8.97 -0.70 8.62
N SER A 163 -7.83 -0.08 8.93
CA SER A 163 -7.80 1.09 9.84
C SER A 163 -8.64 2.25 9.30
N THR A 164 -8.52 2.54 8.00
CA THR A 164 -9.29 3.59 7.32
C THR A 164 -10.79 3.28 7.32
N LEU A 165 -11.19 2.02 7.11
CA LEU A 165 -12.60 1.61 7.19
C LEU A 165 -13.21 1.80 8.57
N ARG A 166 -12.44 1.58 9.64
CA ARG A 166 -12.88 1.84 11.01
C ARG A 166 -13.18 3.33 11.20
N GLN A 167 -12.26 4.20 10.79
CA GLN A 167 -12.46 5.66 10.85
C GLN A 167 -13.66 6.12 10.00
N LEU A 168 -13.84 5.54 8.81
CA LEU A 168 -15.00 5.82 7.95
C LEU A 168 -16.33 5.47 8.62
N ARG A 169 -16.37 4.41 9.44
CA ARG A 169 -17.56 3.99 10.18
C ARG A 169 -17.90 4.94 11.32
N GLU A 170 -16.91 5.51 11.98
CA GLU A 170 -17.08 6.52 13.02
C GLU A 170 -17.79 7.77 12.49
N GLY A 171 -17.61 8.09 11.20
CA GLY A 171 -18.37 9.12 10.50
C GLY A 171 -17.92 10.57 10.77
N SER A 172 -16.85 10.78 11.51
CA SER A 172 -16.22 12.09 11.73
C SER A 172 -15.06 12.30 10.74
N THR A 173 -14.71 13.57 10.48
CA THR A 173 -13.54 13.91 9.66
C THR A 173 -12.28 13.24 10.19
N PHE A 174 -11.48 12.66 9.31
CA PHE A 174 -10.23 11.97 9.65
C PHE A 174 -9.16 12.17 8.57
N THR A 175 -7.92 11.89 8.92
CA THR A 175 -6.79 11.88 7.97
C THR A 175 -6.54 10.46 7.48
N SER A 176 -6.62 10.24 6.17
CA SER A 176 -6.38 8.94 5.54
C SER A 176 -4.96 8.84 5.00
N ASN A 177 -4.33 7.70 5.27
CA ASN A 177 -3.06 7.28 4.68
C ASN A 177 -3.26 6.22 3.58
N LEU A 178 -4.50 5.96 3.19
CA LEU A 178 -4.81 5.01 2.13
C LEU A 178 -4.36 5.57 0.78
N THR A 179 -3.47 4.85 0.12
CA THR A 179 -2.86 5.25 -1.16
C THR A 179 -3.35 4.41 -2.31
N VAL A 180 -3.27 4.94 -3.53
CA VAL A 180 -3.47 4.18 -4.78
C VAL A 180 -2.11 3.99 -5.43
N GLU A 181 -1.77 2.76 -5.77
CA GLU A 181 -0.60 2.46 -6.59
C GLU A 181 -1.01 2.47 -8.08
N PHE A 182 -0.29 3.26 -8.87
CA PHE A 182 -0.38 3.22 -10.33
C PHE A 182 0.96 2.78 -10.89
N ASP A 183 0.92 1.76 -11.73
CA ASP A 183 2.11 1.42 -12.52
C ASP A 183 2.26 2.39 -13.70
N GLY A 184 3.50 2.82 -13.92
CA GLY A 184 3.81 3.72 -15.04
C GLY A 184 3.64 3.01 -16.38
N LEU A 185 2.78 3.53 -17.24
CA LEU A 185 2.58 3.02 -18.60
C LEU A 185 3.77 3.23 -19.52
N THR A 186 4.71 4.11 -19.14
CA THR A 186 5.91 4.41 -19.92
C THR A 186 7.12 3.71 -19.34
N ASN A 187 7.75 2.84 -20.11
CA ASN A 187 9.07 2.33 -19.75
C ASN A 187 10.11 3.47 -19.78
N GLY A 188 11.19 3.33 -19.01
CA GLY A 188 12.24 4.37 -18.91
C GLY A 188 12.88 4.72 -20.25
N PHE A 189 12.76 3.88 -21.27
CA PHE A 189 13.23 4.15 -22.63
C PHE A 189 12.33 5.16 -23.34
N ALA A 190 11.00 4.99 -23.31
CA ALA A 190 10.06 5.95 -23.88
C ALA A 190 10.17 7.32 -23.22
N PHE A 191 10.33 7.35 -21.88
CA PHE A 191 10.54 8.61 -21.16
C PHE A 191 11.85 9.31 -21.53
N LYS A 192 12.94 8.57 -21.73
CA LYS A 192 14.22 9.10 -22.20
C LYS A 192 14.14 9.63 -23.63
N MET A 193 13.37 8.96 -24.50
CA MET A 193 13.15 9.45 -25.88
C MET A 193 12.39 10.76 -25.90
N LEU A 194 11.35 10.90 -25.06
CA LEU A 194 10.57 12.14 -24.94
C LEU A 194 11.38 13.31 -24.36
N GLN A 195 12.39 13.03 -23.55
CA GLN A 195 13.29 14.04 -22.97
C GLN A 195 14.56 14.28 -23.81
N SER A 196 14.77 13.52 -24.87
CA SER A 196 15.93 13.69 -25.73
C SER A 196 15.79 14.98 -26.57
N PRO A 197 16.82 15.82 -26.68
CA PRO A 197 16.82 16.96 -27.60
C PRO A 197 16.74 16.53 -29.08
N LEU A 198 16.85 15.25 -29.37
CA LEU A 198 16.67 14.64 -30.70
C LEU A 198 15.22 14.12 -30.90
N GLY A 199 14.23 14.72 -30.24
CA GLY A 199 12.83 14.31 -30.23
C GLY A 199 12.07 14.30 -31.58
N ASP A 200 12.76 14.28 -32.70
CA ASP A 200 12.23 14.02 -34.04
C ASP A 200 12.50 12.55 -34.42
N TYR A 201 11.78 11.64 -33.81
CA TYR A 201 11.74 10.23 -34.23
C TYR A 201 10.36 9.83 -34.71
#